data_1edaa9ec7dc2796211b881c87c7a35a1
#
_entry.id   1edaa9ec7dc2796211b881c87c7a35a1
#
_cell.length_a   1.000
_cell.length_b   1.000
_cell.length_c   1.000
_cell.angle_alpha   90.00
_cell.angle_beta   90.00
_cell.angle_gamma   90.00
#
_symmetry.space_group_name_H-M   'P 1'
#
loop_
_entity.id
_entity.type
_entity.pdbx_description
1 polymer ?
#
loop_
_entity_poly.entity_id
_entity_poly.type
_entity_poly.pdbx_seq_one_letter_code
_entity_poly.pdbx_strand_id
1 'polypeptide(L)'
;MGSKATSGTAGLFVAAAALRLLLFTAFPGLPDLLTGRVEISTPVNSFKRLQEGLFLYNHNVSPYDGGVYHQAPLLLPLFSLLPDTAAYPIFTYVLYIIIDLLSANALYQIAESGEASASRLFKSPRREKKWSGYVVAALFLLNPFTIATCLARPTTVFTNCAILHAISKAISGQIFTSMLSLSFAAYLSMYPILLLPPLILLAFDRTFDQKRHSLLQFAGINVFAVISSLAVLFLSSYALTGSWEFLYSTYGIQLTLTDLTPNVGLWWYFFVEMFDSFRSFFLGVFWLHLSSYTPALSIRIRHQPLVVLTLLTGIFGIFKPYPSIADTSLFFALVSCFRHIFPLLRYSFLTGSVVLYSTFLGPAFYHLWIYAGSGNANFFYAITLVWSLGQSLLVSDLAFAALRDEWEVDRPEMKGKEIRQI
;
A
#
# COMPACT_ATOMS: atom_id res chain seq x y z
N MET A 1 -10.38 -8.42 32.30
CA MET A 1 -9.52 -8.81 31.16
C MET A 1 -8.92 -7.65 30.38
N GLY A 2 -9.49 -6.45 30.39
CA GLY A 2 -8.99 -5.29 29.62
C GLY A 2 -7.59 -4.77 29.97
N SER A 3 -7.19 -4.77 31.24
CA SER A 3 -5.90 -4.16 31.68
C SER A 3 -4.66 -4.96 31.24
N LYS A 4 -4.71 -6.29 31.16
CA LYS A 4 -3.56 -7.11 30.71
C LYS A 4 -3.37 -7.07 29.18
N ALA A 5 -4.46 -6.94 28.41
CA ALA A 5 -4.39 -6.83 26.96
C ALA A 5 -3.78 -5.50 26.50
N THR A 6 -4.13 -4.39 27.17
CA THR A 6 -3.56 -3.06 26.90
C THR A 6 -2.07 -2.98 27.24
N SER A 7 -1.65 -3.62 28.34
CA SER A 7 -0.22 -3.70 28.73
C SER A 7 0.63 -4.46 27.71
N GLY A 8 0.13 -5.58 27.19
CA GLY A 8 0.84 -6.38 26.16
C GLY A 8 1.01 -5.63 24.84
N THR A 9 -0.02 -4.90 24.42
CA THR A 9 0.02 -4.12 23.16
C THR A 9 1.02 -2.97 23.28
N ALA A 10 1.02 -2.23 24.40
CA ALA A 10 1.99 -1.17 24.65
C ALA A 10 3.43 -1.71 24.64
N GLY A 11 3.67 -2.87 25.26
CA GLY A 11 4.97 -3.54 25.24
C GLY A 11 5.47 -3.89 23.84
N LEU A 12 4.58 -4.42 22.96
CA LEU A 12 4.90 -4.70 21.56
C LEU A 12 5.32 -3.43 20.80
N PHE A 13 4.56 -2.33 20.95
CA PHE A 13 4.83 -1.08 20.26
C PHE A 13 6.17 -0.47 20.70
N VAL A 14 6.44 -0.49 22.01
CA VAL A 14 7.73 -0.03 22.56
C VAL A 14 8.89 -0.90 22.05
N ALA A 15 8.74 -2.23 22.07
CA ALA A 15 9.78 -3.13 21.57
C ALA A 15 10.04 -2.94 20.07
N ALA A 16 8.99 -2.76 19.27
CA ALA A 16 9.13 -2.50 17.83
C ALA A 16 9.79 -1.14 17.54
N ALA A 17 9.47 -0.10 18.31
CA ALA A 17 10.13 1.19 18.22
C ALA A 17 11.60 1.10 18.61
N ALA A 18 11.92 0.42 19.73
CA ALA A 18 13.28 0.19 20.19
C ALA A 18 14.12 -0.59 19.17
N LEU A 19 13.54 -1.64 18.56
CA LEU A 19 14.21 -2.39 17.49
C LEU A 19 14.59 -1.51 16.31
N ARG A 20 13.68 -0.66 15.82
CA ARG A 20 13.95 0.25 14.70
C ARG A 20 14.99 1.30 15.07
N LEU A 21 14.86 1.88 16.25
CA LEU A 21 15.84 2.85 16.75
C LEU A 21 17.24 2.22 16.89
N LEU A 22 17.31 1.00 17.42
CA LEU A 22 18.55 0.23 17.48
C LEU A 22 19.17 0.01 16.09
N LEU A 23 18.36 -0.43 15.12
CA LEU A 23 18.83 -0.65 13.75
C LEU A 23 19.33 0.65 13.09
N PHE A 24 18.67 1.76 13.30
CA PHE A 24 19.11 3.08 12.83
C PHE A 24 20.42 3.54 13.45
N THR A 25 20.61 3.29 14.76
CA THR A 25 21.75 3.82 15.51
C THR A 25 22.96 2.90 15.52
N ALA A 26 22.73 1.56 15.63
CA ALA A 26 23.81 0.57 15.64
C ALA A 26 24.40 0.30 14.24
N PHE A 27 23.62 0.54 13.18
CA PHE A 27 24.02 0.33 11.79
C PHE A 27 23.81 1.59 10.94
N PRO A 28 24.59 2.67 11.15
CA PRO A 28 24.32 3.98 10.54
C PRO A 28 24.39 3.98 9.01
N GLY A 29 25.11 3.05 8.39
CA GLY A 29 25.14 2.88 6.93
C GLY A 29 23.96 2.12 6.35
N LEU A 30 23.16 1.42 7.17
CA LEU A 30 22.04 0.60 6.71
C LEU A 30 20.89 1.44 6.09
N PRO A 31 20.48 2.56 6.66
CA PRO A 31 19.46 3.43 6.06
C PRO A 31 19.84 3.91 4.65
N ASP A 32 21.07 4.31 4.43
CA ASP A 32 21.53 4.83 3.14
C ASP A 32 21.68 3.71 2.10
N LEU A 33 22.12 2.53 2.52
CA LEU A 33 22.16 1.34 1.70
C LEU A 33 20.74 0.96 1.24
N LEU A 34 19.78 0.91 2.16
CA LEU A 34 18.39 0.54 1.86
C LEU A 34 17.68 1.62 1.02
N THR A 35 17.96 2.90 1.27
CA THR A 35 17.44 4.01 0.47
C THR A 35 17.93 3.94 -0.99
N GLY A 36 19.08 3.34 -1.24
CA GLY A 36 19.61 3.11 -2.59
C GLY A 36 19.06 1.86 -3.30
N ARG A 37 18.22 1.05 -2.63
CA ARG A 37 17.70 -0.21 -3.20
C ARG A 37 16.47 0.03 -4.04
N VAL A 38 16.48 -0.48 -5.28
CA VAL A 38 15.38 -0.33 -6.26
C VAL A 38 14.12 -1.09 -5.87
N GLU A 39 14.24 -2.08 -4.99
CA GLU A 39 13.11 -2.82 -4.45
C GLU A 39 12.28 -1.96 -3.46
N ILE A 40 12.88 -0.91 -2.89
CA ILE A 40 12.27 -0.07 -1.86
C ILE A 40 12.01 1.34 -2.39
N SER A 41 13.01 1.93 -3.03
CA SER A 41 13.01 3.31 -3.52
C SER A 41 12.72 3.34 -5.02
N THR A 42 11.68 4.06 -5.38
CA THR A 42 11.27 4.30 -6.77
C THR A 42 11.35 5.80 -7.07
N PRO A 43 11.28 6.24 -8.33
CA PRO A 43 11.29 7.65 -8.69
C PRO A 43 10.28 8.52 -7.92
N VAL A 44 9.12 7.95 -7.57
CA VAL A 44 8.00 8.66 -6.96
C VAL A 44 7.94 8.59 -5.43
N ASN A 45 8.84 7.83 -4.79
CA ASN A 45 8.81 7.67 -3.32
C ASN A 45 10.17 7.79 -2.63
N SER A 46 11.27 7.94 -3.38
CA SER A 46 12.64 7.92 -2.87
C SER A 46 12.91 9.05 -1.87
N PHE A 47 13.47 8.72 -0.71
CA PHE A 47 13.89 9.69 0.27
C PHE A 47 15.05 10.59 -0.22
N LYS A 48 15.97 10.07 -1.04
CA LYS A 48 17.05 10.88 -1.64
C LYS A 48 16.48 11.97 -2.54
N ARG A 49 15.49 11.63 -3.40
CA ARG A 49 14.80 12.63 -4.23
C ARG A 49 14.02 13.64 -3.39
N LEU A 50 13.47 13.22 -2.24
CA LEU A 50 12.86 14.16 -1.29
C LEU A 50 13.90 15.15 -0.71
N GLN A 51 15.08 14.66 -0.35
CA GLN A 51 16.16 15.53 0.15
C GLN A 51 16.63 16.53 -0.91
N GLU A 52 16.75 16.12 -2.18
CA GLU A 52 17.03 17.04 -3.30
C GLU A 52 15.93 18.08 -3.48
N GLY A 53 14.66 17.66 -3.48
CA GLY A 53 13.53 18.58 -3.54
C GLY A 53 13.51 19.57 -2.37
N LEU A 54 13.81 19.11 -1.18
CA LEU A 54 13.91 19.94 0.03
C LEU A 54 15.07 20.94 -0.04
N PHE A 55 16.23 20.52 -0.59
CA PHE A 55 17.35 21.41 -0.83
C PHE A 55 16.96 22.55 -1.78
N LEU A 56 16.37 22.24 -2.92
CA LEU A 56 15.88 23.23 -3.88
C LEU A 56 14.84 24.18 -3.27
N TYR A 57 13.86 23.62 -2.56
CA TYR A 57 12.83 24.38 -1.87
C TYR A 57 13.40 25.39 -0.87
N ASN A 58 14.37 24.97 -0.04
CA ASN A 58 15.02 25.83 0.95
C ASN A 58 15.90 26.93 0.31
N HIS A 59 16.32 26.74 -0.94
CA HIS A 59 17.08 27.73 -1.71
C HIS A 59 16.20 28.58 -2.65
N ASN A 60 14.86 28.53 -2.52
CA ASN A 60 13.90 29.23 -3.37
C ASN A 60 14.03 28.89 -4.86
N VAL A 61 14.42 27.65 -5.17
CA VAL A 61 14.44 27.11 -6.53
C VAL A 61 13.29 26.13 -6.66
N SER A 62 12.60 26.13 -7.83
CA SER A 62 11.50 25.17 -8.06
C SER A 62 12.02 23.73 -7.99
N PRO A 63 11.48 22.87 -7.11
CA PRO A 63 11.86 21.46 -7.05
C PRO A 63 11.45 20.68 -8.30
N TYR A 64 10.55 21.23 -9.13
CA TYR A 64 9.94 20.53 -10.26
C TYR A 64 10.59 20.82 -11.61
N ASP A 65 11.51 21.81 -11.69
CA ASP A 65 12.19 22.16 -12.94
C ASP A 65 13.28 21.16 -13.34
N GLY A 66 13.86 20.44 -12.37
CA GLY A 66 15.01 19.56 -12.60
C GLY A 66 14.67 18.13 -13.05
N GLY A 67 13.39 17.75 -13.14
CA GLY A 67 12.96 16.41 -13.56
C GLY A 67 13.32 15.26 -12.61
N VAL A 68 13.76 15.54 -11.39
CA VAL A 68 14.20 14.54 -10.41
C VAL A 68 13.19 14.35 -9.27
N TYR A 69 12.55 15.45 -8.83
CA TYR A 69 11.60 15.43 -7.73
C TYR A 69 10.17 15.14 -8.24
N HIS A 70 9.61 14.01 -7.82
CA HIS A 70 8.32 13.49 -8.29
C HIS A 70 7.33 13.21 -7.15
N GLN A 71 7.42 13.97 -6.07
CA GLN A 71 6.58 13.77 -4.88
C GLN A 71 5.70 14.98 -4.61
N ALA A 72 4.64 14.78 -3.81
CA ALA A 72 3.64 15.80 -3.55
C ALA A 72 4.23 17.03 -2.83
N PRO A 73 3.87 18.27 -3.24
CA PRO A 73 4.46 19.51 -2.74
C PRO A 73 4.39 19.70 -1.22
N LEU A 74 3.28 19.32 -0.59
CA LEU A 74 3.09 19.52 0.86
C LEU A 74 4.00 18.65 1.74
N LEU A 75 4.74 17.70 1.16
CA LEU A 75 5.82 17.00 1.87
C LEU A 75 7.01 17.94 2.16
N LEU A 76 7.29 18.91 1.28
CA LEU A 76 8.42 19.83 1.44
C LEU A 76 8.32 20.65 2.72
N PRO A 77 7.24 21.41 2.99
CA PRO A 77 7.11 22.14 4.25
C PRO A 77 7.06 21.22 5.47
N LEU A 78 6.45 20.01 5.35
CA LEU A 78 6.44 19.05 6.44
C LEU A 78 7.88 18.64 6.87
N PHE A 79 8.74 18.35 5.89
CA PHE A 79 10.12 17.97 6.16
C PHE A 79 11.02 19.16 6.46
N SER A 80 10.71 20.38 5.99
CA SER A 80 11.43 21.60 6.33
C SER A 80 11.25 22.02 7.80
N LEU A 81 10.17 21.56 8.47
CA LEU A 81 10.00 21.75 9.92
C LEU A 81 10.94 20.88 10.76
N LEU A 82 11.49 19.82 10.17
CA LEU A 82 12.48 18.99 10.86
C LEU A 82 13.87 19.68 10.81
N PRO A 83 14.70 19.49 11.83
CA PRO A 83 16.11 19.84 11.76
C PRO A 83 16.78 19.20 10.54
N ASP A 84 17.90 19.77 10.08
CA ASP A 84 18.67 19.24 8.97
C ASP A 84 18.84 17.72 9.09
N THR A 85 18.32 17.02 8.07
CA THR A 85 18.29 15.55 8.06
C THR A 85 19.68 14.92 7.98
N ALA A 86 20.69 15.65 7.50
CA ALA A 86 22.07 15.19 7.46
C ALA A 86 22.76 15.39 8.82
N ALA A 87 22.57 16.54 9.46
CA ALA A 87 23.16 16.84 10.75
C ALA A 87 22.46 16.14 11.93
N TYR A 88 21.12 16.02 11.84
CA TYR A 88 20.28 15.47 12.92
C TYR A 88 19.30 14.41 12.42
N PRO A 89 19.78 13.27 11.90
CA PRO A 89 18.93 12.25 11.27
C PRO A 89 17.92 11.61 12.24
N ILE A 90 18.16 11.70 13.54
CA ILE A 90 17.29 11.11 14.58
C ILE A 90 15.85 11.59 14.50
N PHE A 91 15.60 12.85 14.14
CA PHE A 91 14.24 13.39 14.04
C PHE A 91 13.47 12.73 12.90
N THR A 92 14.13 12.47 11.77
CA THR A 92 13.55 11.73 10.65
C THR A 92 13.31 10.26 11.03
N TYR A 93 14.24 9.62 11.73
CA TYR A 93 14.06 8.25 12.22
C TYR A 93 12.84 8.12 13.13
N VAL A 94 12.71 9.03 14.09
CA VAL A 94 11.56 9.06 15.01
C VAL A 94 10.25 9.29 14.25
N LEU A 95 10.23 10.18 13.25
CA LEU A 95 9.05 10.41 12.42
C LEU A 95 8.60 9.10 11.73
N TYR A 96 9.51 8.38 11.06
CA TYR A 96 9.18 7.13 10.36
C TYR A 96 8.76 6.01 11.33
N ILE A 97 9.39 5.91 12.50
CA ILE A 97 8.98 4.99 13.57
C ILE A 97 7.54 5.29 14.01
N ILE A 98 7.21 6.57 14.25
CA ILE A 98 5.85 6.97 14.65
C ILE A 98 4.83 6.57 13.57
N ILE A 99 5.12 6.81 12.29
CA ILE A 99 4.20 6.45 11.19
C ILE A 99 3.98 4.93 11.11
N ASP A 100 5.02 4.12 11.32
CA ASP A 100 4.88 2.67 11.38
C ASP A 100 4.00 2.22 12.56
N LEU A 101 4.18 2.84 13.74
CA LEU A 101 3.36 2.55 14.91
C LEU A 101 1.89 2.98 14.71
N LEU A 102 1.66 4.11 14.06
CA LEU A 102 0.30 4.55 13.68
C LEU A 102 -0.35 3.57 12.70
N SER A 103 0.41 3.08 11.73
CA SER A 103 -0.04 2.04 10.78
C SER A 103 -0.41 0.75 11.50
N ALA A 104 0.44 0.29 12.42
CA ALA A 104 0.18 -0.89 13.25
C ALA A 104 -1.05 -0.72 14.15
N ASN A 105 -1.27 0.47 14.70
CA ASN A 105 -2.46 0.78 15.49
C ASN A 105 -3.74 0.75 14.65
N ALA A 106 -3.69 1.27 13.42
CA ALA A 106 -4.83 1.18 12.50
C ALA A 106 -5.15 -0.29 12.16
N LEU A 107 -4.13 -1.12 11.87
CA LEU A 107 -4.29 -2.56 11.65
C LEU A 107 -4.84 -3.29 12.87
N TYR A 108 -4.36 -2.95 14.07
CA TYR A 108 -4.90 -3.46 15.33
C TYR A 108 -6.42 -3.19 15.42
N GLN A 109 -6.84 -1.96 15.15
CA GLN A 109 -8.25 -1.57 15.17
C GLN A 109 -9.08 -2.31 14.11
N ILE A 110 -8.56 -2.46 12.89
CA ILE A 110 -9.21 -3.22 11.81
C ILE A 110 -9.43 -4.67 12.23
N ALA A 111 -8.42 -5.33 12.78
CA ALA A 111 -8.51 -6.73 13.20
C ALA A 111 -9.45 -6.93 14.40
N GLU A 112 -9.39 -6.05 15.42
CA GLU A 112 -10.28 -6.11 16.60
C GLU A 112 -11.75 -5.87 16.24
N SER A 113 -12.02 -5.06 15.22
CA SER A 113 -13.39 -4.81 14.75
C SER A 113 -14.13 -6.10 14.34
N GLY A 114 -13.38 -7.13 13.93
CA GLY A 114 -13.91 -8.38 13.41
C GLY A 114 -14.54 -8.27 12.01
N GLU A 115 -14.43 -7.12 11.34
CA GLU A 115 -15.03 -6.86 10.02
C GLU A 115 -14.62 -7.89 8.97
N ALA A 116 -13.37 -8.34 9.02
CA ALA A 116 -12.85 -9.34 8.08
C ALA A 116 -13.61 -10.67 8.09
N SER A 117 -14.13 -11.08 9.27
CA SER A 117 -14.80 -12.37 9.44
C SER A 117 -16.31 -12.26 9.67
N ALA A 118 -16.79 -11.07 10.03
CA ALA A 118 -18.20 -10.81 10.34
C ALA A 118 -18.54 -9.37 9.96
N SER A 119 -18.80 -9.14 8.67
CA SER A 119 -19.37 -7.90 8.18
C SER A 119 -20.89 -7.87 8.44
N ARG A 120 -21.51 -6.74 8.15
CA ARG A 120 -22.97 -6.62 8.27
C ARG A 120 -23.71 -7.56 7.31
N LEU A 121 -23.20 -7.71 6.09
CA LEU A 121 -23.85 -8.45 5.00
C LEU A 121 -23.39 -9.92 4.91
N PHE A 122 -22.27 -10.24 5.56
CA PHE A 122 -21.70 -11.58 5.52
C PHE A 122 -21.11 -11.97 6.86
N LYS A 123 -21.37 -13.20 7.32
CA LYS A 123 -20.79 -13.77 8.54
C LYS A 123 -20.16 -15.12 8.22
N SER A 124 -18.84 -15.19 8.31
CA SER A 124 -18.13 -16.44 8.07
C SER A 124 -18.47 -17.50 9.13
N PRO A 125 -18.68 -18.76 8.73
CA PRO A 125 -18.79 -19.89 9.67
C PRO A 125 -17.47 -20.14 10.41
N ARG A 126 -16.36 -19.59 9.93
CA ARG A 126 -15.01 -19.74 10.48
C ARG A 126 -14.57 -18.57 11.34
N ARG A 127 -15.46 -17.61 11.65
CA ARG A 127 -15.16 -16.33 12.35
C ARG A 127 -14.41 -16.50 13.69
N GLU A 128 -14.57 -17.62 14.35
CA GLU A 128 -13.87 -17.90 15.63
C GLU A 128 -12.35 -18.10 15.45
N LYS A 129 -11.89 -18.41 14.23
CA LYS A 129 -10.48 -18.65 13.90
C LYS A 129 -9.72 -17.39 13.51
N LYS A 130 -10.15 -16.20 13.93
CA LYS A 130 -9.47 -14.93 13.66
C LYS A 130 -8.24 -14.76 14.57
N TRP A 131 -7.26 -14.02 14.09
CA TRP A 131 -6.19 -13.50 14.94
C TRP A 131 -6.66 -12.25 15.70
N SER A 132 -6.10 -12.03 16.90
CA SER A 132 -6.31 -10.79 17.64
C SER A 132 -5.57 -9.63 16.97
N GLY A 133 -6.01 -8.39 17.23
CA GLY A 133 -5.34 -7.20 16.76
C GLY A 133 -3.87 -7.13 17.19
N TYR A 134 -3.54 -7.66 18.38
CA TYR A 134 -2.16 -7.79 18.84
C TYR A 134 -1.29 -8.62 17.87
N VAL A 135 -1.78 -9.79 17.43
CA VAL A 135 -1.03 -10.67 16.51
C VAL A 135 -0.90 -9.99 15.14
N VAL A 136 -1.95 -9.36 14.62
CA VAL A 136 -1.92 -8.66 13.34
C VAL A 136 -0.93 -7.49 13.38
N ALA A 137 -0.95 -6.68 14.43
CA ALA A 137 0.01 -5.59 14.62
C ALA A 137 1.46 -6.13 14.76
N ALA A 138 1.67 -7.25 15.47
CA ALA A 138 2.98 -7.87 15.60
C ALA A 138 3.49 -8.39 14.26
N LEU A 139 2.65 -9.04 13.46
CA LEU A 139 3.01 -9.51 12.12
C LEU A 139 3.43 -8.35 11.21
N PHE A 140 2.77 -7.21 11.28
CA PHE A 140 3.17 -6.02 10.54
C PHE A 140 4.49 -5.43 11.05
N LEU A 141 4.60 -5.19 12.36
CA LEU A 141 5.76 -4.53 12.96
C LEU A 141 7.04 -5.36 12.87
N LEU A 142 6.94 -6.70 12.86
CA LEU A 142 8.07 -7.61 12.77
C LEU A 142 8.32 -8.12 11.33
N ASN A 143 7.50 -7.72 10.36
CA ASN A 143 7.72 -8.06 8.96
C ASN A 143 9.03 -7.42 8.45
N PRO A 144 9.97 -8.21 7.90
CA PRO A 144 11.22 -7.69 7.34
C PRO A 144 11.02 -6.58 6.29
N PHE A 145 9.96 -6.68 5.45
CA PHE A 145 9.65 -5.67 4.45
C PHE A 145 9.23 -4.34 5.10
N THR A 146 8.43 -4.39 6.18
CA THR A 146 8.04 -3.20 6.94
C THR A 146 9.26 -2.55 7.59
N ILE A 147 10.11 -3.36 8.23
CA ILE A 147 11.33 -2.87 8.88
C ILE A 147 12.28 -2.23 7.86
N ALA A 148 12.56 -2.92 6.75
CA ALA A 148 13.43 -2.41 5.68
C ALA A 148 12.86 -1.11 5.07
N THR A 149 11.54 -1.04 4.87
CA THR A 149 10.86 0.15 4.38
C THR A 149 10.98 1.32 5.37
N CYS A 150 10.78 1.09 6.66
CA CYS A 150 10.97 2.12 7.69
C CYS A 150 12.39 2.68 7.67
N LEU A 151 13.39 1.79 7.61
CA LEU A 151 14.81 2.18 7.59
C LEU A 151 15.21 2.92 6.32
N ALA A 152 14.65 2.56 5.18
CA ALA A 152 14.92 3.24 3.90
C ALA A 152 14.20 4.59 3.75
N ARG A 153 13.19 4.86 4.55
CA ARG A 153 12.47 6.14 4.63
C ARG A 153 11.74 6.57 3.34
N PRO A 154 11.16 5.69 2.50
CA PRO A 154 10.40 6.13 1.34
C PRO A 154 9.08 6.80 1.77
N THR A 155 8.58 7.74 0.97
CA THR A 155 7.35 8.47 1.28
C THR A 155 6.07 7.61 1.16
N THR A 156 6.16 6.43 0.55
CA THR A 156 5.07 5.44 0.50
C THR A 156 4.58 5.04 1.90
N VAL A 157 5.42 5.12 2.93
CA VAL A 157 5.02 4.83 4.33
C VAL A 157 3.87 5.73 4.77
N PHE A 158 3.88 7.01 4.40
CA PHE A 158 2.78 7.96 4.69
C PHE A 158 1.50 7.60 3.94
N THR A 159 1.62 7.20 2.66
CA THR A 159 0.49 6.76 1.84
C THR A 159 -0.17 5.51 2.45
N ASN A 160 0.63 4.51 2.82
CA ASN A 160 0.15 3.26 3.41
C ASN A 160 -0.51 3.50 4.78
N CYS A 161 0.07 4.36 5.61
CA CYS A 161 -0.52 4.79 6.88
C CYS A 161 -1.89 5.45 6.66
N ALA A 162 -2.01 6.35 5.69
CA ALA A 162 -3.26 7.02 5.37
C ALA A 162 -4.33 6.05 4.84
N ILE A 163 -3.96 5.06 4.01
CA ILE A 163 -4.87 3.99 3.55
C ILE A 163 -5.40 3.17 4.74
N LEU A 164 -4.52 2.74 5.64
CA LEU A 164 -4.92 1.96 6.82
C LEU A 164 -5.83 2.76 7.75
N HIS A 165 -5.54 4.05 7.95
CA HIS A 165 -6.42 4.94 8.72
C HIS A 165 -7.77 5.15 8.03
N ALA A 166 -7.81 5.31 6.68
CA ALA A 166 -9.06 5.42 5.95
C ALA A 166 -9.95 4.19 6.18
N ILE A 167 -9.39 2.98 6.11
CA ILE A 167 -10.11 1.73 6.36
C ILE A 167 -10.57 1.64 7.83
N SER A 168 -9.67 1.89 8.79
CA SER A 168 -9.99 1.84 10.22
C SER A 168 -11.10 2.83 10.60
N LYS A 169 -11.07 4.06 10.05
CA LYS A 169 -12.07 5.09 10.29
C LYS A 169 -13.42 4.78 9.64
N ALA A 170 -13.41 4.17 8.44
CA ALA A 170 -14.64 3.68 7.81
C ALA A 170 -15.32 2.62 8.68
N ILE A 171 -14.58 1.64 9.18
CA ILE A 171 -15.06 0.59 10.09
C ILE A 171 -15.59 1.18 11.39
N SER A 172 -14.96 2.22 11.92
CA SER A 172 -15.37 2.89 13.16
C SER A 172 -16.56 3.85 13.00
N GLY A 173 -17.09 4.01 11.77
CA GLY A 173 -18.19 4.93 11.48
C GLY A 173 -17.78 6.40 11.39
N GLN A 174 -16.49 6.72 11.43
CA GLN A 174 -15.97 8.08 11.27
C GLN A 174 -15.75 8.42 9.79
N ILE A 175 -16.85 8.59 9.05
CA ILE A 175 -16.84 8.67 7.57
C ILE A 175 -16.00 9.84 7.07
N PHE A 176 -16.22 11.05 7.63
CA PHE A 176 -15.48 12.24 7.19
C PHE A 176 -13.96 12.06 7.34
N THR A 177 -13.50 11.57 8.48
CA THR A 177 -12.07 11.29 8.72
C THR A 177 -11.55 10.21 7.79
N SER A 178 -12.37 9.19 7.48
CA SER A 178 -12.03 8.15 6.50
C SER A 178 -11.81 8.74 5.11
N MET A 179 -12.73 9.57 4.63
CA MET A 179 -12.62 10.21 3.31
C MET A 179 -11.45 11.20 3.25
N LEU A 180 -11.20 11.94 4.33
CA LEU A 180 -10.06 12.85 4.43
C LEU A 180 -8.72 12.06 4.39
N SER A 181 -8.63 10.94 5.10
CA SER A 181 -7.44 10.08 5.08
C SER A 181 -7.20 9.48 3.70
N LEU A 182 -8.26 9.05 3.00
CA LEU A 182 -8.15 8.57 1.62
C LEU A 182 -7.72 9.68 0.66
N SER A 183 -8.27 10.89 0.81
CA SER A 183 -7.88 12.06 0.01
C SER A 183 -6.41 12.39 0.19
N PHE A 184 -5.90 12.33 1.42
CA PHE A 184 -4.48 12.51 1.70
C PHE A 184 -3.63 11.41 1.06
N ALA A 185 -4.05 10.15 1.14
CA ALA A 185 -3.37 9.05 0.45
C ALA A 185 -3.36 9.24 -1.07
N ALA A 186 -4.50 9.67 -1.65
CA ALA A 186 -4.64 9.93 -3.08
C ALA A 186 -3.84 11.16 -3.55
N TYR A 187 -3.64 12.13 -2.66
CA TYR A 187 -2.76 13.27 -2.91
C TYR A 187 -1.28 12.87 -2.91
N LEU A 188 -0.85 11.97 -2.03
CA LEU A 188 0.53 11.49 -2.00
C LEU A 188 0.86 10.53 -3.15
N SER A 189 -0.14 9.76 -3.60
CA SER A 189 0.00 8.78 -4.69
C SER A 189 -1.35 8.60 -5.36
N MET A 190 -1.38 8.48 -6.69
CA MET A 190 -2.63 8.47 -7.46
C MET A 190 -3.53 7.25 -7.20
N TYR A 191 -2.95 6.07 -6.93
CA TYR A 191 -3.68 4.79 -6.85
C TYR A 191 -4.73 4.67 -5.74
N PRO A 192 -4.53 5.26 -4.54
CA PRO A 192 -5.51 5.16 -3.47
C PRO A 192 -6.90 5.66 -3.85
N ILE A 193 -7.03 6.52 -4.86
CA ILE A 193 -8.35 6.96 -5.35
C ILE A 193 -9.21 5.79 -5.86
N LEU A 194 -8.58 4.74 -6.39
CA LEU A 194 -9.27 3.53 -6.84
C LEU A 194 -9.84 2.69 -5.68
N LEU A 195 -9.44 2.96 -4.44
CA LEU A 195 -10.02 2.34 -3.24
C LEU A 195 -11.32 3.03 -2.80
N LEU A 196 -11.68 4.17 -3.38
CA LEU A 196 -12.85 4.95 -2.98
C LEU A 196 -14.16 4.15 -3.07
N PRO A 197 -14.49 3.43 -4.17
CA PRO A 197 -15.73 2.69 -4.25
C PRO A 197 -15.90 1.63 -3.15
N PRO A 198 -14.96 0.69 -2.92
CA PRO A 198 -15.11 -0.30 -1.86
C PRO A 198 -15.04 0.32 -0.45
N LEU A 199 -14.34 1.45 -0.26
CA LEU A 199 -14.32 2.17 1.01
C LEU A 199 -15.67 2.81 1.33
N ILE A 200 -16.34 3.39 0.31
CA ILE A 200 -17.73 3.91 0.45
C ILE A 200 -18.68 2.76 0.81
N LEU A 201 -18.55 1.60 0.17
CA LEU A 201 -19.37 0.43 0.48
C LEU A 201 -19.15 -0.03 1.93
N LEU A 202 -17.90 -0.09 2.38
CA LEU A 202 -17.55 -0.45 3.76
C LEU A 202 -18.15 0.54 4.77
N ALA A 203 -17.99 1.83 4.52
CA ALA A 203 -18.52 2.90 5.37
C ALA A 203 -20.05 2.90 5.41
N PHE A 204 -20.69 2.68 4.26
CA PHE A 204 -22.14 2.56 4.15
C PHE A 204 -22.68 1.39 4.95
N ASP A 205 -22.05 0.22 4.87
CA ASP A 205 -22.49 -0.96 5.59
C ASP A 205 -22.35 -0.82 7.11
N ARG A 206 -21.40 0.00 7.59
CA ARG A 206 -21.16 0.20 9.03
C ARG A 206 -22.00 1.26 9.69
N THR A 207 -22.33 2.35 9.00
CA THR A 207 -22.96 3.52 9.62
C THR A 207 -24.46 3.58 9.47
N PHE A 208 -25.08 2.66 8.67
CA PHE A 208 -26.37 3.00 8.09
C PHE A 208 -27.59 2.37 8.76
N ASP A 209 -28.46 3.21 9.24
CA ASP A 209 -29.88 2.91 9.42
C ASP A 209 -30.55 3.03 8.04
N GLN A 210 -30.75 1.90 7.36
CA GLN A 210 -31.18 1.76 5.95
C GLN A 210 -32.43 2.57 5.55
N LYS A 211 -33.11 3.18 6.52
CA LYS A 211 -34.38 3.87 6.29
C LYS A 211 -34.24 5.35 5.87
N ARG A 212 -33.04 5.95 5.93
CA ARG A 212 -32.91 7.41 5.71
C ARG A 212 -32.29 7.86 4.40
N HIS A 213 -31.34 7.14 3.78
CA HIS A 213 -30.66 7.59 2.55
C HIS A 213 -30.40 6.43 1.57
N SER A 214 -30.41 6.71 0.29
CA SER A 214 -29.98 5.75 -0.72
C SER A 214 -28.46 5.63 -0.78
N LEU A 215 -27.93 4.48 -1.22
CA LEU A 215 -26.49 4.30 -1.46
C LEU A 215 -25.95 5.39 -2.38
N LEU A 216 -26.71 5.80 -3.40
CA LEU A 216 -26.29 6.83 -4.36
C LEU A 216 -26.11 8.21 -3.69
N GLN A 217 -27.02 8.60 -2.80
CA GLN A 217 -26.87 9.85 -2.06
C GLN A 217 -25.67 9.82 -1.13
N PHE A 218 -25.50 8.70 -0.40
CA PHE A 218 -24.33 8.51 0.47
C PHE A 218 -23.03 8.54 -0.34
N ALA A 219 -22.97 7.83 -1.46
CA ALA A 219 -21.80 7.84 -2.35
C ALA A 219 -21.53 9.24 -2.90
N GLY A 220 -22.56 9.96 -3.37
CA GLY A 220 -22.43 11.32 -3.88
C GLY A 220 -21.83 12.29 -2.87
N ILE A 221 -22.30 12.26 -1.61
CA ILE A 221 -21.77 13.10 -0.52
C ILE A 221 -20.29 12.78 -0.27
N ASN A 222 -19.92 11.50 -0.22
CA ASN A 222 -18.55 11.10 0.08
C ASN A 222 -17.59 11.36 -1.10
N VAL A 223 -18.04 11.16 -2.34
CA VAL A 223 -17.28 11.56 -3.55
C VAL A 223 -17.05 13.07 -3.53
N PHE A 224 -18.07 13.87 -3.24
CA PHE A 224 -17.94 15.33 -3.13
C PHE A 224 -16.96 15.72 -2.02
N ALA A 225 -17.00 15.05 -0.85
CA ALA A 225 -16.04 15.29 0.24
C ALA A 225 -14.60 15.01 -0.18
N VAL A 226 -14.36 13.91 -0.91
CA VAL A 226 -13.03 13.56 -1.42
C VAL A 226 -12.54 14.58 -2.47
N ILE A 227 -13.40 14.95 -3.43
CA ILE A 227 -13.05 15.96 -4.45
C ILE A 227 -12.72 17.29 -3.78
N SER A 228 -13.54 17.74 -2.83
CA SER A 228 -13.30 19.00 -2.11
C SER A 228 -12.01 18.96 -1.30
N SER A 229 -11.72 17.85 -0.63
CA SER A 229 -10.47 17.67 0.13
C SER A 229 -9.25 17.67 -0.79
N LEU A 230 -9.31 16.99 -1.93
CA LEU A 230 -8.24 17.02 -2.95
C LEU A 230 -8.06 18.41 -3.54
N ALA A 231 -9.16 19.13 -3.82
CA ALA A 231 -9.09 20.52 -4.31
C ALA A 231 -8.37 21.42 -3.31
N VAL A 232 -8.66 21.31 -2.01
CA VAL A 232 -7.94 22.07 -0.97
C VAL A 232 -6.46 21.72 -0.96
N LEU A 233 -6.08 20.43 -1.04
CA LEU A 233 -4.69 19.98 -1.05
C LEU A 233 -3.95 20.50 -2.31
N PHE A 234 -4.57 20.45 -3.49
CA PHE A 234 -3.98 20.95 -4.72
C PHE A 234 -3.86 22.49 -4.74
N LEU A 235 -4.87 23.20 -4.25
CA LEU A 235 -4.80 24.67 -4.13
C LEU A 235 -3.73 25.09 -3.11
N SER A 236 -3.59 24.37 -2.00
CA SER A 236 -2.51 24.60 -1.02
C SER A 236 -1.14 24.33 -1.65
N SER A 237 -1.03 23.30 -2.48
CA SER A 237 0.18 23.00 -3.25
C SER A 237 0.52 24.10 -4.24
N TYR A 238 -0.49 24.59 -4.96
CA TYR A 238 -0.32 25.73 -5.87
C TYR A 238 0.11 27.01 -5.14
N ALA A 239 -0.52 27.30 -4.00
CA ALA A 239 -0.12 28.45 -3.18
C ALA A 239 1.34 28.35 -2.67
N LEU A 240 1.81 27.12 -2.44
CA LEU A 240 3.18 26.85 -2.01
C LEU A 240 4.21 26.99 -3.14
N THR A 241 3.88 26.45 -4.34
CA THR A 241 4.82 26.35 -5.46
C THR A 241 4.70 27.48 -6.48
N GLY A 242 3.60 28.22 -6.49
CA GLY A 242 3.29 29.27 -7.46
C GLY A 242 2.99 28.75 -8.88
N SER A 243 3.03 27.45 -9.12
CA SER A 243 2.88 26.82 -10.44
C SER A 243 2.10 25.52 -10.35
N TRP A 244 1.46 25.09 -11.47
CA TRP A 244 0.81 23.79 -11.63
C TRP A 244 1.75 22.70 -12.15
N GLU A 245 3.03 22.97 -12.36
CA GLU A 245 4.02 22.02 -12.89
C GLU A 245 4.14 20.76 -12.04
N PHE A 246 3.93 20.86 -10.74
CA PHE A 246 3.93 19.71 -9.86
C PHE A 246 2.90 18.64 -10.26
N LEU A 247 1.79 18.99 -10.93
CA LEU A 247 0.81 18.01 -11.39
C LEU A 247 1.43 17.07 -12.41
N TYR A 248 2.18 17.61 -13.36
CA TYR A 248 2.88 16.81 -14.36
C TYR A 248 4.03 16.01 -13.72
N SER A 249 4.84 16.68 -12.92
CA SER A 249 6.02 16.05 -12.29
C SER A 249 5.68 14.98 -11.25
N THR A 250 4.52 15.07 -10.56
CA THR A 250 4.13 14.10 -9.52
C THR A 250 3.18 13.02 -10.07
N TYR A 251 2.14 13.42 -10.80
CA TYR A 251 1.10 12.50 -11.28
C TYR A 251 1.27 12.16 -12.76
N GLY A 252 1.70 13.11 -13.57
CA GLY A 252 1.95 12.92 -15.00
C GLY A 252 3.00 11.83 -15.24
N ILE A 253 4.09 11.82 -14.48
CA ILE A 253 5.12 10.78 -14.56
C ILE A 253 4.56 9.36 -14.35
N GLN A 254 3.59 9.20 -13.46
CA GLN A 254 2.94 7.93 -13.20
C GLN A 254 2.03 7.53 -14.37
N LEU A 255 1.34 8.51 -14.99
CA LEU A 255 0.45 8.27 -16.12
C LEU A 255 1.21 7.96 -17.40
N THR A 256 2.30 8.68 -17.67
CA THR A 256 3.06 8.59 -18.92
C THR A 256 4.28 7.67 -18.83
N LEU A 257 4.66 7.27 -17.62
CA LEU A 257 5.83 6.41 -17.35
C LEU A 257 7.11 6.96 -18.01
N THR A 258 7.40 8.23 -17.82
CA THR A 258 8.58 8.87 -18.43
C THR A 258 9.90 8.46 -17.79
N ASP A 259 9.91 8.13 -16.51
CA ASP A 259 11.10 7.59 -15.81
C ASP A 259 11.04 6.05 -15.82
N LEU A 260 11.94 5.42 -16.56
CA LEU A 260 12.05 3.97 -16.70
C LEU A 260 13.10 3.35 -15.75
N THR A 261 13.36 4.00 -14.62
CA THR A 261 14.26 3.44 -13.59
C THR A 261 13.80 2.05 -13.16
N PRO A 262 14.71 1.06 -13.13
CA PRO A 262 14.41 -0.30 -12.70
C PRO A 262 13.74 -0.35 -11.32
N ASN A 263 12.73 -1.20 -11.18
CA ASN A 263 12.01 -1.44 -9.92
C ASN A 263 11.43 -2.86 -9.91
N VAL A 264 10.72 -3.26 -8.86
CA VAL A 264 10.12 -4.60 -8.75
C VAL A 264 8.86 -4.79 -9.58
N GLY A 265 8.43 -3.77 -10.33
CA GLY A 265 7.22 -3.80 -11.16
C GLY A 265 7.46 -4.34 -12.56
N LEU A 266 6.34 -4.50 -13.28
CA LEU A 266 6.29 -5.09 -14.61
C LEU A 266 6.53 -4.08 -15.73
N TRP A 267 6.30 -2.78 -15.48
CA TRP A 267 6.18 -1.78 -16.54
C TRP A 267 7.53 -1.33 -17.08
N TRP A 268 8.53 -1.06 -16.21
CA TRP A 268 9.77 -0.38 -16.62
C TRP A 268 10.48 -1.10 -17.77
N TYR A 269 10.72 -2.41 -17.66
CA TYR A 269 11.42 -3.17 -18.68
C TYR A 269 10.57 -3.37 -19.95
N PHE A 270 9.27 -3.65 -19.79
CA PHE A 270 8.33 -3.75 -20.90
C PHE A 270 8.34 -2.49 -21.77
N PHE A 271 8.36 -1.31 -21.12
CA PHE A 271 8.38 -0.04 -21.85
C PHE A 271 9.77 0.40 -22.29
N VAL A 272 10.87 -0.18 -21.76
CA VAL A 272 12.22 -0.01 -22.32
C VAL A 272 12.34 -0.73 -23.67
N GLU A 273 11.79 -1.95 -23.78
CA GLU A 273 11.87 -2.78 -25.00
C GLU A 273 10.81 -2.42 -26.04
N MET A 274 9.86 -1.55 -25.73
CA MET A 274 8.75 -1.24 -26.62
C MET A 274 9.10 -0.15 -27.63
N PHE A 275 8.64 -0.32 -28.87
CA PHE A 275 8.71 0.73 -29.90
C PHE A 275 7.80 1.92 -29.52
N ASP A 276 8.29 3.13 -29.71
CA ASP A 276 7.57 4.37 -29.36
C ASP A 276 6.20 4.50 -30.02
N SER A 277 6.05 3.98 -31.24
CA SER A 277 4.78 3.99 -31.97
C SER A 277 3.64 3.24 -31.26
N PHE A 278 3.95 2.27 -30.41
CA PHE A 278 2.97 1.47 -29.65
C PHE A 278 2.82 1.93 -28.19
N ARG A 279 3.70 2.81 -27.72
CA ARG A 279 3.80 3.21 -26.31
C ARG A 279 2.47 3.72 -25.74
N SER A 280 1.82 4.67 -26.42
CA SER A 280 0.56 5.28 -25.96
C SER A 280 -0.58 4.26 -25.90
N PHE A 281 -0.64 3.33 -26.85
CA PHE A 281 -1.63 2.25 -26.87
C PHE A 281 -1.45 1.36 -25.64
N PHE A 282 -0.26 0.86 -25.39
CA PHE A 282 -0.02 -0.04 -24.27
C PHE A 282 -0.13 0.66 -22.91
N LEU A 283 0.24 1.92 -22.79
CA LEU A 283 -0.05 2.71 -21.59
C LEU A 283 -1.56 2.71 -21.30
N GLY A 284 -2.39 2.96 -22.31
CA GLY A 284 -3.84 2.90 -22.17
C GLY A 284 -4.34 1.51 -21.73
N VAL A 285 -3.81 0.44 -22.34
CA VAL A 285 -4.15 -0.95 -21.98
C VAL A 285 -3.78 -1.26 -20.53
N PHE A 286 -2.59 -0.92 -20.09
CA PHE A 286 -2.13 -1.19 -18.72
C PHE A 286 -2.94 -0.41 -17.68
N TRP A 287 -3.28 0.86 -17.98
CA TRP A 287 -4.15 1.66 -17.12
C TRP A 287 -5.58 1.14 -17.06
N LEU A 288 -6.14 0.75 -18.20
CA LEU A 288 -7.47 0.13 -18.27
C LEU A 288 -7.49 -1.18 -17.48
N HIS A 289 -6.47 -2.03 -17.66
CA HIS A 289 -6.31 -3.26 -16.90
C HIS A 289 -6.33 -2.99 -15.39
N LEU A 290 -5.47 -2.08 -14.89
CA LEU A 290 -5.38 -1.75 -13.48
C LEU A 290 -6.70 -1.20 -12.92
N SER A 291 -7.34 -0.28 -13.62
CA SER A 291 -8.58 0.38 -13.16
C SER A 291 -9.81 -0.52 -13.21
N SER A 292 -9.85 -1.50 -14.12
CA SER A 292 -10.99 -2.40 -14.31
C SER A 292 -11.28 -3.31 -13.11
N TYR A 293 -10.27 -3.61 -12.29
CA TYR A 293 -10.45 -4.45 -11.10
C TYR A 293 -11.32 -3.79 -10.03
N THR A 294 -11.28 -2.47 -9.91
CA THR A 294 -12.05 -1.75 -8.87
C THR A 294 -13.56 -1.97 -9.02
N PRO A 295 -14.21 -1.68 -10.15
CA PRO A 295 -15.63 -1.93 -10.30
C PRO A 295 -15.95 -3.43 -10.30
N ALA A 296 -15.14 -4.26 -10.97
CA ALA A 296 -15.38 -5.70 -11.07
C ALA A 296 -15.44 -6.38 -9.70
N LEU A 297 -14.43 -6.16 -8.85
CA LEU A 297 -14.36 -6.74 -7.51
C LEU A 297 -15.40 -6.11 -6.57
N SER A 298 -15.65 -4.79 -6.67
CA SER A 298 -16.64 -4.11 -5.84
C SER A 298 -18.08 -4.62 -6.09
N ILE A 299 -18.40 -5.00 -7.32
CA ILE A 299 -19.69 -5.59 -7.68
C ILE A 299 -19.73 -7.07 -7.26
N ARG A 300 -18.70 -7.85 -7.62
CA ARG A 300 -18.69 -9.31 -7.37
C ARG A 300 -18.63 -9.69 -5.91
N ILE A 301 -17.84 -8.95 -5.10
CA ILE A 301 -17.61 -9.23 -3.67
C ILE A 301 -18.25 -8.11 -2.83
N ARG A 302 -19.45 -7.66 -3.22
CA ARG A 302 -20.18 -6.56 -2.57
C ARG A 302 -20.41 -6.78 -1.07
N HIS A 303 -20.58 -8.02 -0.64
CA HIS A 303 -20.89 -8.37 0.74
C HIS A 303 -19.69 -8.30 1.68
N GLN A 304 -18.48 -8.22 1.12
CA GLN A 304 -17.22 -8.21 1.86
C GLN A 304 -16.28 -7.08 1.38
N PRO A 305 -16.62 -5.79 1.57
CA PRO A 305 -15.84 -4.68 1.02
C PRO A 305 -14.39 -4.64 1.52
N LEU A 306 -14.12 -5.13 2.74
CA LEU A 306 -12.74 -5.22 3.26
C LEU A 306 -11.88 -6.23 2.49
N VAL A 307 -12.47 -7.32 2.00
CA VAL A 307 -11.78 -8.26 1.08
C VAL A 307 -11.41 -7.53 -0.21
N VAL A 308 -12.35 -6.75 -0.78
CA VAL A 308 -12.10 -5.97 -2.01
C VAL A 308 -10.94 -4.99 -1.82
N LEU A 309 -10.94 -4.23 -0.72
CA LEU A 309 -9.85 -3.31 -0.36
C LEU A 309 -8.51 -4.04 -0.28
N THR A 310 -8.48 -5.20 0.36
CA THR A 310 -7.27 -6.03 0.48
C THR A 310 -6.79 -6.55 -0.87
N LEU A 311 -7.67 -7.08 -1.70
CA LEU A 311 -7.32 -7.56 -3.05
C LEU A 311 -6.78 -6.44 -3.93
N LEU A 312 -7.41 -5.25 -3.89
CA LEU A 312 -6.95 -4.10 -4.66
C LEU A 312 -5.56 -3.61 -4.21
N THR A 313 -5.24 -3.62 -2.91
CA THR A 313 -3.88 -3.27 -2.46
C THR A 313 -2.84 -4.26 -2.99
N GLY A 314 -3.17 -5.56 -3.08
CA GLY A 314 -2.31 -6.56 -3.71
C GLY A 314 -2.16 -6.32 -5.21
N ILE A 315 -3.25 -6.06 -5.92
CA ILE A 315 -3.25 -5.76 -7.37
C ILE A 315 -2.39 -4.51 -7.66
N PHE A 316 -2.50 -3.46 -6.84
CA PHE A 316 -1.67 -2.26 -7.00
C PHE A 316 -0.20 -2.56 -6.73
N GLY A 317 0.13 -3.40 -5.75
CA GLY A 317 1.50 -3.84 -5.48
C GLY A 317 2.15 -4.59 -6.64
N ILE A 318 1.35 -5.18 -7.55
CA ILE A 318 1.81 -5.92 -8.73
C ILE A 318 1.81 -5.03 -9.98
N PHE A 319 0.69 -4.35 -10.25
CA PHE A 319 0.38 -3.78 -11.57
C PHE A 319 0.49 -2.26 -11.66
N LYS A 320 0.88 -1.53 -10.60
CA LYS A 320 1.17 -0.09 -10.75
C LYS A 320 2.55 0.14 -11.38
N PRO A 321 2.84 1.31 -12.00
CA PRO A 321 4.12 1.58 -12.65
C PRO A 321 5.35 1.51 -11.74
N TYR A 322 5.24 2.00 -10.51
CA TYR A 322 6.35 2.11 -9.56
C TYR A 322 6.03 1.40 -8.23
N PRO A 323 5.85 0.06 -8.23
CA PRO A 323 5.63 -0.66 -6.98
C PRO A 323 6.94 -0.82 -6.20
N SER A 324 6.78 -1.03 -4.89
CA SER A 324 7.88 -1.31 -3.97
C SER A 324 7.48 -2.38 -2.96
N ILE A 325 8.43 -2.91 -2.21
CA ILE A 325 8.12 -3.87 -1.13
C ILE A 325 7.22 -3.28 -0.04
N ALA A 326 7.11 -1.95 0.06
CA ALA A 326 6.17 -1.28 0.95
C ALA A 326 4.71 -1.59 0.60
N ASP A 327 4.39 -1.72 -0.69
CA ASP A 327 3.05 -2.08 -1.17
C ASP A 327 2.73 -3.54 -0.83
N THR A 328 3.72 -4.42 -1.02
CA THR A 328 3.59 -5.84 -0.63
C THR A 328 3.44 -5.99 0.89
N SER A 329 4.16 -5.18 1.67
CA SER A 329 4.02 -5.14 3.13
C SER A 329 2.61 -4.74 3.56
N LEU A 330 2.02 -3.71 2.94
CA LEU A 330 0.63 -3.31 3.17
C LEU A 330 -0.35 -4.44 2.84
N PHE A 331 -0.18 -5.08 1.69
CA PHE A 331 -1.02 -6.20 1.28
C PHE A 331 -0.94 -7.36 2.29
N PHE A 332 0.26 -7.80 2.67
CA PHE A 332 0.44 -8.88 3.65
C PHE A 332 -0.14 -8.54 5.02
N ALA A 333 -0.03 -7.27 5.44
CA ALA A 333 -0.63 -6.80 6.68
C ALA A 333 -2.16 -6.93 6.65
N LEU A 334 -2.81 -6.52 5.56
CA LEU A 334 -4.26 -6.67 5.42
C LEU A 334 -4.69 -8.13 5.28
N VAL A 335 -3.93 -8.96 4.55
CA VAL A 335 -4.17 -10.42 4.44
C VAL A 335 -4.19 -11.07 5.82
N SER A 336 -3.36 -10.63 6.76
CA SER A 336 -3.31 -11.20 8.12
C SER A 336 -4.63 -11.06 8.89
N CYS A 337 -5.49 -10.09 8.54
CA CYS A 337 -6.83 -9.94 9.12
C CYS A 337 -7.78 -11.10 8.72
N PHE A 338 -7.46 -11.84 7.66
CA PHE A 338 -8.30 -12.91 7.11
C PHE A 338 -7.86 -14.32 7.51
N ARG A 339 -7.22 -14.49 8.68
CA ARG A 339 -6.75 -15.80 9.18
C ARG A 339 -7.80 -16.91 9.10
N HIS A 340 -9.06 -16.57 9.26
CA HIS A 340 -10.18 -17.51 9.29
C HIS A 340 -10.39 -18.26 7.96
N ILE A 341 -10.01 -17.64 6.80
CA ILE A 341 -10.11 -18.28 5.49
C ILE A 341 -8.80 -18.93 5.01
N PHE A 342 -7.70 -18.84 5.76
CA PHE A 342 -6.44 -19.49 5.38
C PHE A 342 -6.56 -21.00 5.13
N PRO A 343 -7.40 -21.77 5.85
CA PRO A 343 -7.60 -23.19 5.53
C PRO A 343 -8.22 -23.45 4.15
N LEU A 344 -8.75 -22.42 3.47
CA LEU A 344 -9.33 -22.50 2.12
C LEU A 344 -8.32 -22.12 1.03
N LEU A 345 -7.14 -21.61 1.40
CA LEU A 345 -6.06 -21.32 0.47
C LEU A 345 -5.52 -22.63 -0.12
N ARG A 346 -5.30 -22.64 -1.43
CA ARG A 346 -4.85 -23.83 -2.18
C ARG A 346 -3.35 -23.86 -2.38
N TYR A 347 -2.75 -22.70 -2.58
CA TYR A 347 -1.37 -22.58 -3.05
C TYR A 347 -0.44 -21.89 -2.03
N SER A 348 -0.79 -21.90 -0.75
CA SER A 348 -0.06 -21.17 0.31
C SER A 348 1.43 -21.54 0.37
N PHE A 349 1.78 -22.84 0.24
CA PHE A 349 3.16 -23.29 0.21
C PHE A 349 3.91 -22.79 -1.04
N LEU A 350 3.31 -22.95 -2.22
CA LEU A 350 3.89 -22.49 -3.48
C LEU A 350 4.10 -20.97 -3.46
N THR A 351 3.08 -20.21 -3.05
CA THR A 351 3.14 -18.76 -2.92
C THR A 351 4.26 -18.32 -1.98
N GLY A 352 4.34 -18.92 -0.79
CA GLY A 352 5.40 -18.62 0.18
C GLY A 352 6.79 -18.91 -0.36
N SER A 353 6.97 -20.06 -1.04
CA SER A 353 8.23 -20.45 -1.66
C SER A 353 8.66 -19.50 -2.77
N VAL A 354 7.73 -19.12 -3.67
CA VAL A 354 8.01 -18.21 -4.78
C VAL A 354 8.36 -16.81 -4.27
N VAL A 355 7.63 -16.28 -3.29
CA VAL A 355 7.93 -14.97 -2.68
C VAL A 355 9.28 -15.00 -1.97
N LEU A 356 9.58 -16.05 -1.20
CA LEU A 356 10.87 -16.20 -0.53
C LEU A 356 12.03 -16.27 -1.53
N TYR A 357 11.91 -17.10 -2.55
CA TYR A 357 12.91 -17.26 -3.61
C TYR A 357 13.20 -15.92 -4.31
N SER A 358 12.16 -15.21 -4.74
CA SER A 358 12.31 -13.93 -5.42
C SER A 358 12.86 -12.82 -4.51
N THR A 359 12.56 -12.87 -3.20
CA THR A 359 13.10 -11.92 -2.22
C THR A 359 14.62 -12.00 -2.10
N PHE A 360 15.21 -13.19 -2.21
CA PHE A 360 16.67 -13.36 -2.19
C PHE A 360 17.31 -13.13 -3.56
N LEU A 361 16.71 -13.62 -4.62
CA LEU A 361 17.30 -13.53 -5.96
C LEU A 361 17.16 -12.16 -6.61
N GLY A 362 16.13 -11.38 -6.29
CA GLY A 362 15.97 -10.02 -6.80
C GLY A 362 17.19 -9.15 -6.52
N PRO A 363 17.54 -8.93 -5.24
CA PRO A 363 18.76 -8.21 -4.88
C PRO A 363 20.04 -8.80 -5.43
N ALA A 364 20.14 -10.14 -5.52
CA ALA A 364 21.32 -10.80 -6.05
C ALA A 364 21.51 -10.54 -7.56
N PHE A 365 20.45 -10.67 -8.37
CA PHE A 365 20.53 -10.38 -9.80
C PHE A 365 20.73 -8.90 -10.09
N TYR A 366 20.14 -8.00 -9.31
CA TYR A 366 20.43 -6.58 -9.41
C TYR A 366 21.89 -6.27 -9.11
N HIS A 367 22.46 -6.90 -8.08
CA HIS A 367 23.88 -6.76 -7.73
C HIS A 367 24.80 -7.27 -8.87
N LEU A 368 24.51 -8.45 -9.42
CA LEU A 368 25.27 -9.01 -10.55
C LEU A 368 25.20 -8.11 -11.79
N TRP A 369 24.06 -7.49 -12.04
CA TRP A 369 23.90 -6.59 -13.18
C TRP A 369 24.61 -5.26 -13.00
N ILE A 370 24.32 -4.53 -11.91
CA ILE A 370 24.74 -3.13 -11.74
C ILE A 370 26.14 -3.01 -11.13
N TYR A 371 26.48 -3.85 -10.14
CA TYR A 371 27.73 -3.70 -9.38
C TYR A 371 28.84 -4.65 -9.86
N ALA A 372 28.51 -5.88 -10.18
CA ALA A 372 29.50 -6.86 -10.62
C ALA A 372 29.73 -6.86 -12.15
N GLY A 373 28.82 -6.27 -12.94
CA GLY A 373 28.90 -6.23 -14.40
C GLY A 373 28.86 -7.59 -15.09
N SER A 374 28.46 -8.65 -14.37
CA SER A 374 28.41 -10.04 -14.86
C SER A 374 26.98 -10.51 -15.21
N GLY A 375 25.98 -9.66 -15.04
CA GLY A 375 24.57 -9.90 -15.37
C GLY A 375 24.04 -8.87 -16.36
N ASN A 376 22.75 -8.93 -16.63
CA ASN A 376 22.03 -7.95 -17.43
C ASN A 376 20.63 -7.68 -16.89
N ALA A 377 19.93 -6.70 -17.45
CA ALA A 377 18.60 -6.29 -17.07
C ALA A 377 17.57 -7.43 -17.13
N ASN A 378 17.73 -8.38 -18.08
CA ASN A 378 16.80 -9.50 -18.28
C ASN A 378 16.76 -10.42 -17.06
N PHE A 379 17.89 -10.68 -16.40
CA PHE A 379 17.92 -11.51 -15.18
C PHE A 379 17.16 -10.84 -14.04
N PHE A 380 17.37 -9.53 -13.86
CA PHE A 380 16.64 -8.79 -12.84
C PHE A 380 15.14 -8.72 -13.19
N TYR A 381 14.78 -8.45 -14.44
CA TYR A 381 13.39 -8.44 -14.86
C TYR A 381 12.72 -9.82 -14.71
N ALA A 382 13.41 -10.89 -15.08
CA ALA A 382 12.87 -12.25 -14.92
C ALA A 382 12.50 -12.55 -13.47
N ILE A 383 13.32 -12.13 -12.49
CA ILE A 383 12.99 -12.35 -11.08
C ILE A 383 11.87 -11.42 -10.59
N THR A 384 11.70 -10.22 -11.15
CA THR A 384 10.54 -9.37 -10.85
C THR A 384 9.23 -9.97 -11.38
N LEU A 385 9.27 -10.71 -12.50
CA LEU A 385 8.13 -11.50 -12.97
C LEU A 385 7.78 -12.61 -11.98
N VAL A 386 8.78 -13.32 -11.44
CA VAL A 386 8.57 -14.35 -10.42
C VAL A 386 8.01 -13.75 -9.12
N TRP A 387 8.50 -12.58 -8.71
CA TRP A 387 7.97 -11.82 -7.59
C TRP A 387 6.49 -11.46 -7.79
N SER A 388 6.14 -10.95 -8.96
CA SER A 388 4.76 -10.60 -9.34
C SER A 388 3.86 -11.83 -9.42
N LEU A 389 4.38 -12.97 -9.92
CA LEU A 389 3.67 -14.25 -9.96
C LEU A 389 3.31 -14.72 -8.54
N GLY A 390 4.25 -14.66 -7.60
CA GLY A 390 4.00 -15.04 -6.19
C GLY A 390 2.88 -14.22 -5.56
N GLN A 391 2.90 -12.92 -5.78
CA GLN A 391 1.83 -12.03 -5.30
C GLN A 391 0.49 -12.29 -6.03
N SER A 392 0.51 -12.51 -7.34
CA SER A 392 -0.69 -12.83 -8.13
C SER A 392 -1.35 -14.14 -7.67
N LEU A 393 -0.54 -15.15 -7.34
CA LEU A 393 -1.03 -16.39 -6.74
C LEU A 393 -1.73 -16.12 -5.41
N LEU A 394 -1.16 -15.28 -4.54
CA LEU A 394 -1.79 -14.95 -3.26
C LEU A 394 -3.08 -14.15 -3.44
N VAL A 395 -3.11 -13.16 -4.34
CA VAL A 395 -4.32 -12.38 -4.64
C VAL A 395 -5.44 -13.29 -5.15
N SER A 396 -5.11 -14.16 -6.11
CA SER A 396 -6.08 -15.10 -6.70
C SER A 396 -6.59 -16.12 -5.70
N ASP A 397 -5.69 -16.65 -4.87
CA ASP A 397 -6.00 -17.67 -3.86
C ASP A 397 -6.83 -17.06 -2.72
N LEU A 398 -6.53 -15.84 -2.29
CA LEU A 398 -7.32 -15.10 -1.31
C LEU A 398 -8.74 -14.80 -1.84
N ALA A 399 -8.85 -14.37 -3.10
CA ALA A 399 -10.14 -14.14 -3.75
C ALA A 399 -10.94 -15.43 -3.82
N PHE A 400 -10.32 -16.54 -4.23
CA PHE A 400 -10.93 -17.86 -4.23
C PHE A 400 -11.40 -18.26 -2.83
N ALA A 401 -10.56 -18.12 -1.80
CA ALA A 401 -10.87 -18.48 -0.43
C ALA A 401 -12.06 -17.67 0.12
N ALA A 402 -12.12 -16.36 -0.16
CA ALA A 402 -13.24 -15.51 0.23
C ALA A 402 -14.56 -15.91 -0.46
N LEU A 403 -14.53 -16.16 -1.78
CA LEU A 403 -15.68 -16.62 -2.54
C LEU A 403 -16.12 -18.03 -2.13
N ARG A 404 -15.18 -18.90 -1.77
CA ARG A 404 -15.46 -20.22 -1.25
C ARG A 404 -16.14 -20.16 0.11
N ASP A 405 -15.69 -19.28 0.99
CA ASP A 405 -16.30 -19.08 2.31
C ASP A 405 -17.74 -18.57 2.18
N GLU A 406 -18.00 -17.62 1.25
CA GLU A 406 -19.36 -17.13 0.92
C GLU A 406 -20.24 -18.25 0.36
N TRP A 407 -19.72 -19.01 -0.60
CA TRP A 407 -20.46 -20.11 -1.22
C TRP A 407 -20.84 -21.23 -0.23
N GLU A 408 -20.00 -21.52 0.77
CA GLU A 408 -20.30 -22.51 1.81
C GLU A 408 -21.35 -22.03 2.82
N VAL A 409 -21.56 -20.70 2.96
CA VAL A 409 -22.66 -20.14 3.73
C VAL A 409 -23.99 -20.35 3.01
N ASP A 410 -23.99 -20.12 1.69
CA ASP A 410 -25.19 -20.31 0.85
C ASP A 410 -25.56 -21.78 0.65
N ARG A 411 -24.58 -22.69 0.76
CA ARG A 411 -24.73 -24.13 0.52
C ARG A 411 -24.04 -24.96 1.62
N PRO A 412 -24.63 -25.04 2.82
CA PRO A 412 -24.02 -25.73 3.96
C PRO A 412 -23.74 -27.22 3.72
N GLU A 413 -24.54 -27.87 2.85
CA GLU A 413 -24.41 -29.29 2.47
C GLU A 413 -23.14 -29.59 1.66
N MET A 414 -22.53 -28.55 1.09
CA MET A 414 -21.30 -28.66 0.29
C MET A 414 -20.04 -28.38 1.10
N LYS A 415 -20.17 -28.11 2.39
CA LYS A 415 -19.04 -27.82 3.27
C LYS A 415 -18.05 -29.00 3.29
N GLY A 416 -16.79 -28.68 3.04
CA GLY A 416 -15.71 -29.68 3.00
C GLY A 416 -15.65 -30.54 1.74
N LYS A 417 -16.56 -30.39 0.79
CA LYS A 417 -16.50 -31.11 -0.49
C LYS A 417 -15.54 -30.40 -1.44
N GLU A 418 -14.78 -31.20 -2.19
CA GLU A 418 -13.88 -30.66 -3.22
C GLU A 418 -14.69 -30.17 -4.42
N ILE A 419 -14.41 -28.96 -4.88
CA ILE A 419 -14.95 -28.44 -6.14
C ILE A 419 -13.97 -28.78 -7.24
N ARG A 420 -14.45 -29.53 -8.25
CA ARG A 420 -13.70 -29.78 -9.48
C ARG A 420 -14.43 -29.11 -10.63
N GLN A 421 -13.67 -28.46 -11.49
CA GLN A 421 -14.16 -28.00 -12.77
C GLN A 421 -14.23 -29.21 -13.68
N ILE A 422 -15.42 -29.52 -14.21
CA ILE A 422 -15.67 -30.61 -15.17
C ILE A 422 -15.54 -30.03 -16.57
#